data_bcacc9812383b193f92d23d523cbd7bd
#
_entry.id   bcacc9812383b193f92d23d523cbd7bd
#
_cell.length_a   1.000
_cell.length_b   1.000
_cell.length_c   1.000
_cell.angle_alpha   90.00
_cell.angle_beta   90.00
_cell.angle_gamma   90.00
#
_symmetry.space_group_name_H-M   'P 1'
#
loop_
_entity.id
_entity.type
_entity.pdbx_description
1 polymer ?
#
loop_
_entity_poly.entity_id
_entity_poly.type
_entity_poly.pdbx_seq_one_letter_code
_entity_poly.pdbx_strand_id
1 'polypeptide(L)'
;MEEAGSNALADYGVISANRKQGITLCCGSAEEADISKIMGFCQKIGLDVKEISVYVESYLRVIAHQKALSQKTAIYLIFEENSVTSLLYRNGVYLYSTKSRIFSERGTLDFGTEIVRHISGILQFYTTTNSETPITDVYYAACDPDDFEVSMEGIHAMQLEAQPLKIDLSFHAAERAEDWLACIGALTKEKLKEINLYRSWSEN
;
A
#
# COMPACT_ATOMS: atom_id res chain seq x y z
N MET A 1 8.17 7.55 18.19
CA MET A 1 9.15 7.67 17.08
C MET A 1 10.40 7.01 17.60
N GLU A 2 10.70 5.79 17.17
CA GLU A 2 12.02 5.22 17.37
C GLU A 2 13.00 6.12 16.63
N GLU A 3 14.13 6.42 17.28
CA GLU A 3 15.18 7.23 16.69
C GLU A 3 15.63 6.56 15.38
N ALA A 4 15.36 7.24 14.26
CA ALA A 4 16.02 6.89 13.02
C ALA A 4 17.53 6.95 13.30
N GLY A 5 18.25 5.88 12.98
CA GLY A 5 19.71 5.84 13.18
C GLY A 5 20.36 7.09 12.57
N SER A 6 21.51 7.49 13.05
CA SER A 6 22.20 8.75 12.70
C SER A 6 22.46 8.97 11.20
N ASN A 7 22.15 7.99 10.34
CA ASN A 7 22.35 7.99 8.88
C ASN A 7 21.08 7.62 8.10
N ALA A 8 19.89 7.91 8.61
CA ALA A 8 18.65 7.68 7.88
C ALA A 8 18.28 8.90 7.02
N LEU A 9 18.07 8.68 5.74
CA LEU A 9 17.44 9.64 4.84
C LEU A 9 15.93 9.61 5.07
N ALA A 10 15.29 10.77 5.14
CA ALA A 10 13.87 10.87 5.32
C ALA A 10 13.28 11.98 4.44
N ASP A 11 12.07 11.73 3.93
CA ASP A 11 11.25 12.75 3.25
C ASP A 11 9.78 12.50 3.57
N TYR A 12 8.91 13.42 3.17
CA TYR A 12 7.48 13.32 3.38
C TYR A 12 6.69 13.61 2.11
N GLY A 13 5.58 12.91 1.97
CA GLY A 13 4.53 13.18 0.98
C GLY A 13 3.30 13.79 1.65
N VAL A 14 2.51 14.54 0.90
CA VAL A 14 1.23 15.10 1.36
C VAL A 14 0.10 14.19 0.88
N ILE A 15 -0.59 13.52 1.81
CA ILE A 15 -1.74 12.67 1.49
C ILE A 15 -3.00 13.51 1.27
N SER A 16 -3.23 14.48 2.14
CA SER A 16 -4.36 15.38 2.02
C SER A 16 -4.05 16.74 2.62
N ALA A 17 -4.65 17.78 2.06
CA ALA A 17 -4.59 19.13 2.58
C ALA A 17 -6.00 19.75 2.59
N ASN A 18 -6.50 20.04 3.76
CA ASN A 18 -7.81 20.64 3.95
C ASN A 18 -7.73 21.80 4.95
N ARG A 19 -8.28 22.97 4.58
CA ARG A 19 -8.25 24.17 5.43
C ARG A 19 -8.85 23.97 6.82
N LYS A 20 -9.83 23.06 6.97
CA LYS A 20 -10.53 22.80 8.25
C LYS A 20 -9.87 21.66 9.06
N GLN A 21 -9.29 20.68 8.38
CA GLN A 21 -8.77 19.45 8.99
C GLN A 21 -7.23 19.45 9.07
N GLY A 22 -6.57 20.43 8.45
CA GLY A 22 -5.12 20.50 8.41
C GLY A 22 -4.51 19.72 7.25
N ILE A 23 -3.24 19.34 7.42
CA ILE A 23 -2.46 18.59 6.44
C ILE A 23 -2.13 17.24 7.02
N THR A 24 -2.40 16.17 6.26
CA THR A 24 -1.98 14.80 6.57
C THR A 24 -0.74 14.46 5.76
N LEU A 25 0.32 14.07 6.44
CA LEU A 25 1.60 13.72 5.85
C LEU A 25 1.84 12.21 5.97
N CYS A 26 2.49 11.64 4.96
CA CYS A 26 3.15 10.35 5.03
C CYS A 26 4.66 10.60 5.05
N CYS A 27 5.36 10.06 6.04
CA CYS A 27 6.81 10.15 6.12
C CYS A 27 7.41 8.81 5.71
N GLY A 28 8.44 8.85 4.86
CA GLY A 28 9.24 7.70 4.48
C GLY A 28 10.68 7.90 4.90
N SER A 29 11.33 6.82 5.34
CA SER A 29 12.75 6.83 5.63
C SER A 29 13.42 5.54 5.15
N ALA A 30 14.71 5.64 4.84
CA ALA A 30 15.55 4.50 4.51
C ALA A 30 16.99 4.76 4.98
N GLU A 31 17.73 3.68 5.21
CA GLU A 31 19.16 3.78 5.50
C GLU A 31 19.91 4.36 4.31
N GLU A 32 20.76 5.37 4.54
CA GLU A 32 21.58 5.99 3.49
C GLU A 32 22.44 4.96 2.75
N ALA A 33 22.95 3.95 3.47
CA ALA A 33 23.74 2.88 2.88
C ALA A 33 22.98 2.06 1.83
N ASP A 34 21.67 1.84 2.01
CA ASP A 34 20.85 1.09 1.05
C ASP A 34 20.55 1.94 -0.18
N ILE A 35 20.25 3.23 0.00
CA ILE A 35 20.10 4.15 -1.12
C ILE A 35 21.38 4.25 -1.93
N SER A 36 22.53 4.37 -1.26
CA SER A 36 23.85 4.43 -1.91
C SER A 36 24.17 3.16 -2.71
N LYS A 37 23.79 1.97 -2.23
CA LYS A 37 23.94 0.73 -2.99
C LYS A 37 23.10 0.74 -4.27
N ILE A 38 21.84 1.18 -4.18
CA ILE A 38 20.92 1.29 -5.33
C ILE A 38 21.52 2.28 -6.35
N MET A 39 21.96 3.45 -5.88
CA MET A 39 22.55 4.48 -6.73
C MET A 39 23.81 3.98 -7.43
N GLY A 40 24.70 3.30 -6.69
CA GLY A 40 25.92 2.72 -7.25
C GLY A 40 25.65 1.64 -8.29
N PHE A 41 24.59 0.84 -8.12
CA PHE A 41 24.14 -0.12 -9.14
C PHE A 41 23.60 0.60 -10.38
N CYS A 42 22.70 1.56 -10.23
CA CYS A 42 22.11 2.29 -11.34
C CYS A 42 23.17 3.03 -12.17
N GLN A 43 24.14 3.66 -11.53
CA GLN A 43 25.27 4.33 -12.20
C GLN A 43 26.10 3.36 -13.03
N LYS A 44 26.40 2.15 -12.51
CA LYS A 44 27.18 1.12 -13.24
C LYS A 44 26.53 0.65 -14.53
N ILE A 45 25.18 0.64 -14.56
CA ILE A 45 24.41 0.23 -15.75
C ILE A 45 23.92 1.42 -16.59
N GLY A 46 24.36 2.64 -16.27
CA GLY A 46 24.04 3.85 -17.02
C GLY A 46 22.61 4.36 -16.85
N LEU A 47 21.93 4.01 -15.76
CA LEU A 47 20.60 4.51 -15.44
C LEU A 47 20.68 5.81 -14.65
N ASP A 48 19.93 6.82 -15.08
CA ASP A 48 19.77 8.10 -14.41
C ASP A 48 18.53 8.08 -13.52
N VAL A 49 18.76 7.93 -12.20
CA VAL A 49 17.69 7.88 -11.19
C VAL A 49 17.12 9.28 -10.98
N LYS A 50 15.81 9.41 -11.08
CA LYS A 50 15.07 10.67 -10.89
C LYS A 50 14.36 10.74 -9.54
N GLU A 51 13.93 9.59 -9.04
CA GLU A 51 13.13 9.50 -7.83
C GLU A 51 13.35 8.15 -7.15
N ILE A 52 13.38 8.16 -5.82
CA ILE A 52 13.32 6.96 -4.97
C ILE A 52 12.20 7.20 -3.97
N SER A 53 11.13 6.44 -4.09
CA SER A 53 9.97 6.52 -3.21
C SER A 53 9.80 5.24 -2.40
N VAL A 54 8.89 5.26 -1.44
CA VAL A 54 8.50 4.06 -0.69
C VAL A 54 7.35 3.34 -1.40
N TYR A 55 7.39 2.01 -1.42
CA TYR A 55 6.41 1.21 -2.18
C TYR A 55 4.95 1.47 -1.77
N VAL A 56 4.69 1.78 -0.50
CA VAL A 56 3.35 2.13 -0.01
C VAL A 56 2.79 3.34 -0.74
N GLU A 57 3.60 4.37 -0.96
CA GLU A 57 3.16 5.57 -1.69
C GLU A 57 2.75 5.24 -3.13
N SER A 58 3.44 4.31 -3.80
CA SER A 58 3.04 3.83 -5.12
C SER A 58 1.64 3.20 -5.10
N TYR A 59 1.33 2.41 -4.09
CA TYR A 59 -0.02 1.84 -3.93
C TYR A 59 -1.07 2.92 -3.66
N LEU A 60 -0.75 3.90 -2.82
CA LEU A 60 -1.65 5.02 -2.55
C LEU A 60 -1.98 5.81 -3.83
N ARG A 61 -0.98 6.06 -4.69
CA ARG A 61 -1.16 6.74 -5.98
C ARG A 61 -2.11 5.97 -6.90
N VAL A 62 -1.93 4.64 -7.03
CA VAL A 62 -2.82 3.82 -7.86
C VAL A 62 -4.25 3.88 -7.36
N ILE A 63 -4.48 3.68 -6.05
CA ILE A 63 -5.82 3.68 -5.46
C ILE A 63 -6.49 5.05 -5.60
N ALA A 64 -5.74 6.14 -5.38
CA ALA A 64 -6.26 7.51 -5.51
C ALA A 64 -6.78 7.83 -6.93
N HIS A 65 -6.20 7.21 -7.94
CA HIS A 65 -6.64 7.36 -9.35
C HIS A 65 -7.87 6.53 -9.71
N GLN A 66 -8.30 5.59 -8.86
CA GLN A 66 -9.48 4.77 -9.12
C GLN A 66 -10.75 5.47 -8.65
N LYS A 67 -11.50 6.08 -9.57
CA LYS A 67 -12.75 6.81 -9.25
C LYS A 67 -13.75 5.95 -8.48
N ALA A 68 -13.85 4.67 -8.77
CA ALA A 68 -14.74 3.73 -8.10
C ALA A 68 -14.40 3.54 -6.61
N LEU A 69 -13.16 3.84 -6.20
CA LEU A 69 -12.66 3.65 -4.84
C LEU A 69 -12.62 4.95 -4.03
N SER A 70 -12.84 6.10 -4.67
CA SER A 70 -12.59 7.45 -4.11
C SER A 70 -13.40 7.82 -2.85
N GLN A 71 -14.46 7.06 -2.53
CA GLN A 71 -15.31 7.28 -1.36
C GLN A 71 -15.46 6.00 -0.49
N LYS A 72 -14.68 4.97 -0.79
CA LYS A 72 -14.80 3.69 -0.08
C LYS A 72 -14.19 3.74 1.31
N THR A 73 -14.85 3.05 2.25
CA THR A 73 -14.29 2.67 3.55
C THR A 73 -13.96 1.19 3.44
N ALA A 74 -12.68 0.87 3.26
CA ALA A 74 -12.28 -0.45 2.82
C ALA A 74 -10.86 -0.83 3.30
N ILE A 75 -10.58 -2.12 3.29
CA ILE A 75 -9.25 -2.69 3.42
C ILE A 75 -8.78 -3.13 2.01
N TYR A 76 -7.58 -2.75 1.63
CA TYR A 76 -6.92 -3.23 0.41
C TYR A 76 -5.77 -4.14 0.82
N LEU A 77 -5.81 -5.38 0.37
CA LEU A 77 -4.79 -6.40 0.57
C LEU A 77 -3.98 -6.55 -0.71
N ILE A 78 -2.71 -6.22 -0.68
CA ILE A 78 -1.80 -6.35 -1.82
C ILE A 78 -0.81 -7.46 -1.47
N PHE A 79 -0.93 -8.58 -2.18
CA PHE A 79 -0.13 -9.75 -1.92
C PHE A 79 1.21 -9.67 -2.65
N GLU A 80 2.24 -10.09 -1.95
CA GLU A 80 3.58 -10.34 -2.46
C GLU A 80 3.91 -11.82 -2.21
N GLU A 81 5.07 -12.31 -2.64
CA GLU A 81 5.41 -13.72 -2.54
C GLU A 81 5.15 -14.31 -1.12
N ASN A 82 5.69 -13.68 -0.09
CA ASN A 82 5.62 -14.15 1.30
C ASN A 82 5.09 -13.08 2.27
N SER A 83 4.35 -12.11 1.77
CA SER A 83 3.81 -11.04 2.61
C SER A 83 2.55 -10.43 2.01
N VAL A 84 1.79 -9.76 2.86
CA VAL A 84 0.65 -8.95 2.47
C VAL A 84 0.82 -7.53 3.00
N THR A 85 0.70 -6.56 2.12
CA THR A 85 0.57 -5.15 2.50
C THR A 85 -0.89 -4.79 2.56
N SER A 86 -1.34 -4.34 3.73
CA SER A 86 -2.72 -3.92 3.94
C SER A 86 -2.79 -2.41 4.05
N LEU A 87 -3.72 -1.81 3.33
CA LEU A 87 -4.00 -0.38 3.37
C LEU A 87 -5.43 -0.20 3.88
N LEU A 88 -5.61 0.67 4.86
CA LEU A 88 -6.91 0.99 5.43
C LEU A 88 -7.35 2.39 4.98
N TYR A 89 -8.53 2.47 4.41
CA TYR A 89 -9.16 3.70 3.97
C TYR A 89 -10.50 3.94 4.65
N ARG A 90 -10.82 5.21 4.90
CA ARG A 90 -12.12 5.66 5.37
C ARG A 90 -12.62 6.81 4.49
N ASN A 91 -13.78 6.61 3.85
CA ASN A 91 -14.35 7.60 2.92
C ASN A 91 -13.35 8.09 1.87
N GLY A 92 -12.55 7.16 1.32
CA GLY A 92 -11.51 7.47 0.34
C GLY A 92 -10.24 8.11 0.92
N VAL A 93 -10.15 8.32 2.24
CA VAL A 93 -8.96 8.87 2.89
C VAL A 93 -8.14 7.75 3.49
N TYR A 94 -6.87 7.70 3.11
CA TYR A 94 -5.91 6.78 3.70
C TYR A 94 -5.74 7.03 5.20
N LEU A 95 -5.75 5.98 6.00
CA LEU A 95 -5.56 6.05 7.45
C LEU A 95 -4.24 5.42 7.88
N TYR A 96 -3.96 4.22 7.39
CA TYR A 96 -2.84 3.45 7.90
C TYR A 96 -2.51 2.28 6.97
N SER A 97 -1.29 1.81 7.04
CA SER A 97 -0.86 0.58 6.36
C SER A 97 0.00 -0.29 7.27
N THR A 98 -0.03 -1.57 6.99
CA THR A 98 0.86 -2.54 7.62
C THR A 98 1.32 -3.56 6.60
N LYS A 99 2.55 -4.09 6.78
CA LYS A 99 3.06 -5.23 6.03
C LYS A 99 3.24 -6.38 7.00
N SER A 100 2.65 -7.51 6.68
CA SER A 100 2.72 -8.73 7.47
C SER A 100 3.28 -9.87 6.64
N ARG A 101 4.16 -10.67 7.26
CA ARG A 101 4.64 -11.90 6.63
C ARG A 101 3.52 -12.93 6.63
N ILE A 102 3.43 -13.71 5.55
CA ILE A 102 2.57 -14.87 5.40
C ILE A 102 3.42 -16.10 5.65
N PHE A 103 2.93 -17.01 6.49
CA PHE A 103 3.61 -18.25 6.87
C PHE A 103 2.98 -19.48 6.24
N SER A 104 1.67 -19.42 5.94
CA SER A 104 0.92 -20.50 5.34
C SER A 104 1.13 -20.58 3.83
N GLU A 105 1.07 -21.77 3.27
CA GLU A 105 1.14 -21.98 1.83
C GLU A 105 -0.10 -21.38 1.16
N ARG A 106 0.13 -20.65 0.07
CA ARG A 106 -0.91 -19.99 -0.73
C ARG A 106 -1.95 -20.99 -1.23
N GLY A 107 -3.21 -20.57 -1.33
CA GLY A 107 -4.32 -21.42 -1.80
C GLY A 107 -4.80 -22.48 -0.81
N THR A 108 -4.26 -22.53 0.42
CA THR A 108 -4.67 -23.51 1.43
C THR A 108 -5.67 -22.93 2.43
N LEU A 109 -6.40 -23.79 3.15
CA LEU A 109 -7.30 -23.36 4.22
C LEU A 109 -6.55 -22.65 5.37
N ASP A 110 -5.31 -23.06 5.63
CA ASP A 110 -4.46 -22.40 6.63
C ASP A 110 -4.12 -20.96 6.20
N PHE A 111 -3.81 -20.76 4.92
CA PHE A 111 -3.65 -19.43 4.35
C PHE A 111 -4.93 -18.59 4.50
N GLY A 112 -6.08 -19.14 4.14
CA GLY A 112 -7.37 -18.45 4.31
C GLY A 112 -7.61 -18.04 5.76
N THR A 113 -7.33 -18.94 6.71
CA THR A 113 -7.45 -18.67 8.16
C THR A 113 -6.48 -17.57 8.61
N GLU A 114 -5.25 -17.57 8.10
CA GLU A 114 -4.24 -16.54 8.40
C GLU A 114 -4.70 -15.16 7.91
N ILE A 115 -5.21 -15.08 6.68
CA ILE A 115 -5.72 -13.82 6.11
C ILE A 115 -6.95 -13.31 6.88
N VAL A 116 -7.90 -14.18 7.22
CA VAL A 116 -9.07 -13.83 8.03
C VAL A 116 -8.65 -13.27 9.39
N ARG A 117 -7.67 -13.89 10.05
CA ARG A 117 -7.12 -13.40 11.32
C ARG A 117 -6.44 -12.03 11.16
N HIS A 118 -5.70 -11.84 10.06
CA HIS A 118 -5.05 -10.58 9.75
C HIS A 118 -6.07 -9.44 9.55
N ILE A 119 -7.14 -9.68 8.78
CA ILE A 119 -8.24 -8.74 8.59
C ILE A 119 -8.94 -8.44 9.93
N SER A 120 -9.21 -9.47 10.75
CA SER A 120 -9.80 -9.28 12.07
C SER A 120 -8.98 -8.35 12.97
N GLY A 121 -7.65 -8.46 12.93
CA GLY A 121 -6.74 -7.55 13.64
C GLY A 121 -6.86 -6.10 13.17
N ILE A 122 -6.99 -5.88 11.85
CA ILE A 122 -7.20 -4.55 11.27
C ILE A 122 -8.55 -3.96 11.71
N LEU A 123 -9.61 -4.78 11.68
CA LEU A 123 -10.94 -4.36 12.14
C LEU A 123 -10.93 -3.97 13.62
N GLN A 124 -10.26 -4.76 14.46
CA GLN A 124 -10.13 -4.46 15.88
C GLN A 124 -9.41 -3.13 16.10
N PHE A 125 -8.29 -2.90 15.39
CA PHE A 125 -7.59 -1.61 15.43
C PHE A 125 -8.50 -0.46 14.99
N TYR A 126 -9.22 -0.62 13.88
CA TYR A 126 -10.11 0.39 13.35
C TYR A 126 -11.23 0.76 14.33
N THR A 127 -11.86 -0.21 14.98
CA THR A 127 -12.92 0.02 15.97
C THR A 127 -12.42 0.75 17.21
N THR A 128 -11.18 0.53 17.63
CA THR A 128 -10.60 1.26 18.76
C THR A 128 -10.28 2.72 18.46
N THR A 129 -10.08 3.07 17.19
CA THR A 129 -9.84 4.46 16.77
C THR A 129 -11.11 5.29 16.58
N ASN A 130 -12.27 4.78 17.04
CA ASN A 130 -13.56 5.45 17.09
C ASN A 130 -14.13 5.85 15.73
N SER A 131 -14.46 4.88 14.90
CA SER A 131 -15.02 5.16 13.59
C SER A 131 -16.53 4.91 13.56
N GLU A 132 -17.26 5.94 13.22
CA GLU A 132 -18.71 5.88 12.97
C GLU A 132 -19.05 5.19 11.63
N THR A 133 -18.08 5.08 10.72
CA THR A 133 -18.28 4.50 9.40
C THR A 133 -17.75 3.06 9.40
N PRO A 134 -18.60 2.04 9.25
CA PRO A 134 -18.12 0.65 9.22
C PRO A 134 -17.29 0.37 7.96
N ILE A 135 -16.33 -0.55 8.10
CA ILE A 135 -15.68 -1.17 6.94
C ILE A 135 -16.64 -2.20 6.38
N THR A 136 -16.87 -2.17 5.09
CA THR A 136 -17.77 -3.12 4.39
C THR A 136 -17.06 -3.93 3.32
N ASP A 137 -15.99 -3.39 2.75
CA ASP A 137 -15.33 -3.95 1.59
C ASP A 137 -13.88 -4.35 1.89
N VAL A 138 -13.45 -5.49 1.34
CA VAL A 138 -12.06 -5.94 1.30
C VAL A 138 -11.68 -6.20 -0.15
N TYR A 139 -10.64 -5.53 -0.62
CA TYR A 139 -10.13 -5.67 -1.99
C TYR A 139 -8.84 -6.48 -2.00
N TYR A 140 -8.75 -7.45 -2.90
CA TYR A 140 -7.61 -8.31 -3.09
C TYR A 140 -6.86 -7.95 -4.37
N ALA A 141 -5.57 -7.71 -4.29
CA ALA A 141 -4.70 -7.43 -5.43
C ALA A 141 -3.50 -8.39 -5.43
N ALA A 142 -3.03 -8.76 -6.62
CA ALA A 142 -1.89 -9.66 -6.82
C ALA A 142 -2.06 -11.02 -6.11
N CYS A 143 -3.28 -11.58 -6.15
CA CYS A 143 -3.59 -12.89 -5.61
C CYS A 143 -4.15 -13.81 -6.70
N ASP A 144 -3.98 -15.10 -6.52
CA ASP A 144 -4.59 -16.11 -7.39
C ASP A 144 -6.04 -16.39 -6.95
N PRO A 145 -6.90 -16.92 -7.86
CA PRO A 145 -8.29 -17.25 -7.51
C PRO A 145 -8.41 -18.15 -6.28
N ASP A 146 -7.55 -19.15 -6.16
CA ASP A 146 -7.56 -20.09 -5.03
C ASP A 146 -7.26 -19.38 -3.69
N ASP A 147 -6.33 -18.42 -3.68
CA ASP A 147 -6.02 -17.59 -2.50
C ASP A 147 -7.24 -16.80 -2.03
N PHE A 148 -7.98 -16.28 -2.99
CA PHE A 148 -9.19 -15.51 -2.74
C PHE A 148 -10.29 -16.39 -2.18
N GLU A 149 -10.56 -17.55 -2.82
CA GLU A 149 -11.66 -18.45 -2.46
C GLU A 149 -11.54 -19.01 -1.04
N VAL A 150 -10.32 -19.43 -0.62
CA VAL A 150 -10.12 -20.06 0.70
C VAL A 150 -10.36 -19.13 1.89
N SER A 151 -10.40 -17.82 1.67
CA SER A 151 -10.66 -16.81 2.72
C SER A 151 -12.11 -16.31 2.76
N MET A 152 -12.90 -16.56 1.71
CA MET A 152 -14.23 -15.96 1.51
C MET A 152 -15.22 -16.24 2.64
N GLU A 153 -15.30 -17.50 3.08
CA GLU A 153 -16.26 -17.89 4.13
C GLU A 153 -15.98 -17.12 5.43
N GLY A 154 -14.72 -17.04 5.83
CA GLY A 154 -14.33 -16.32 7.05
C GLY A 154 -14.56 -14.80 6.95
N ILE A 155 -14.38 -14.23 5.75
CA ILE A 155 -14.64 -12.80 5.51
C ILE A 155 -16.13 -12.50 5.56
N HIS A 156 -16.96 -13.33 4.93
CA HIS A 156 -18.42 -13.20 4.99
C HIS A 156 -18.94 -13.35 6.42
N ALA A 157 -18.36 -14.24 7.23
CA ALA A 157 -18.72 -14.38 8.65
C ALA A 157 -18.45 -13.09 9.45
N MET A 158 -17.52 -12.24 9.02
CA MET A 158 -17.27 -10.90 9.58
C MET A 158 -18.17 -9.80 9.00
N GLN A 159 -19.15 -10.17 8.16
CA GLN A 159 -20.06 -9.25 7.45
C GLN A 159 -19.32 -8.29 6.51
N LEU A 160 -18.26 -8.77 5.88
CA LEU A 160 -17.49 -8.04 4.88
C LEU A 160 -17.72 -8.64 3.48
N GLU A 161 -17.66 -7.78 2.47
CA GLU A 161 -17.67 -8.17 1.07
C GLU A 161 -16.25 -8.17 0.52
N ALA A 162 -15.77 -9.35 0.11
CA ALA A 162 -14.45 -9.46 -0.52
C ALA A 162 -14.57 -9.48 -2.04
N GLN A 163 -13.66 -8.80 -2.71
CA GLN A 163 -13.63 -8.75 -4.16
C GLN A 163 -12.22 -8.50 -4.70
N PRO A 164 -11.89 -9.00 -5.90
CA PRO A 164 -10.65 -8.64 -6.56
C PRO A 164 -10.57 -7.14 -6.83
N LEU A 165 -9.40 -6.55 -6.58
CA LEU A 165 -9.13 -5.17 -6.94
C LEU A 165 -9.00 -5.05 -8.45
N LYS A 166 -9.89 -4.28 -9.07
CA LYS A 166 -9.83 -3.99 -10.50
C LYS A 166 -9.20 -2.61 -10.69
N ILE A 167 -8.13 -2.58 -11.47
CA ILE A 167 -7.44 -1.33 -11.81
C ILE A 167 -7.88 -0.89 -13.20
N ASP A 168 -8.51 0.28 -13.26
CA ASP A 168 -8.83 0.93 -14.53
C ASP A 168 -7.61 1.70 -15.02
N LEU A 169 -6.97 1.19 -16.05
CA LEU A 169 -5.84 1.82 -16.70
C LEU A 169 -6.30 2.42 -18.04
N SER A 170 -5.97 3.67 -18.27
CA SER A 170 -6.26 4.38 -19.51
C SER A 170 -5.42 3.91 -20.72
N PHE A 171 -4.53 2.95 -20.52
CA PHE A 171 -3.67 2.36 -21.56
C PHE A 171 -3.78 0.83 -21.52
N HIS A 172 -3.49 0.17 -22.63
CA HIS A 172 -3.47 -1.28 -22.71
C HIS A 172 -2.36 -1.82 -21.79
N ALA A 173 -2.77 -2.33 -20.63
CA ALA A 173 -1.89 -2.94 -19.67
C ALA A 173 -1.79 -4.46 -19.89
N ALA A 174 -0.79 -5.05 -19.27
CA ALA A 174 -0.67 -6.50 -19.14
C ALA A 174 -1.94 -7.11 -18.52
N GLU A 175 -2.17 -8.40 -18.79
CA GLU A 175 -3.37 -9.13 -18.37
C GLU A 175 -3.66 -9.09 -16.85
N ARG A 176 -2.65 -8.81 -16.00
CA ARG A 176 -2.78 -8.70 -14.54
C ARG A 176 -2.11 -7.41 -14.08
N ALA A 177 -2.78 -6.29 -14.29
CA ALA A 177 -2.26 -4.97 -13.88
C ALA A 177 -2.00 -4.87 -12.37
N GLU A 178 -2.77 -5.59 -11.57
CA GLU A 178 -2.67 -5.66 -10.11
C GLU A 178 -1.34 -6.28 -9.62
N ASP A 179 -0.66 -7.08 -10.43
CA ASP A 179 0.67 -7.62 -10.11
C ASP A 179 1.77 -6.54 -10.21
N TRP A 180 1.48 -5.44 -10.87
CA TRP A 180 2.43 -4.36 -11.17
C TRP A 180 2.11 -3.04 -10.45
N LEU A 181 1.31 -3.09 -9.38
CA LEU A 181 0.84 -1.88 -8.68
C LEU A 181 1.95 -0.94 -8.26
N ALA A 182 3.06 -1.47 -7.73
CA ALA A 182 4.20 -0.65 -7.33
C ALA A 182 4.83 0.09 -8.52
N CYS A 183 4.98 -0.61 -9.66
CA CYS A 183 5.54 -0.01 -10.89
C CYS A 183 4.57 1.02 -11.50
N ILE A 184 3.28 0.68 -11.55
CA ILE A 184 2.23 1.58 -12.06
C ILE A 184 2.20 2.86 -11.22
N GLY A 185 2.19 2.71 -9.90
CA GLY A 185 2.18 3.84 -8.97
C GLY A 185 3.44 4.70 -9.06
N ALA A 186 4.61 4.09 -9.24
CA ALA A 186 5.86 4.84 -9.45
C ALA A 186 5.84 5.70 -10.73
N LEU A 187 5.09 5.28 -11.75
CA LEU A 187 4.90 6.03 -13.00
C LEU A 187 3.74 7.03 -12.94
N THR A 188 2.87 6.90 -11.94
CA THR A 188 1.70 7.77 -11.75
C THR A 188 2.13 9.03 -11.01
N LYS A 189 1.79 10.21 -11.55
CA LYS A 189 2.11 11.50 -10.94
C LYS A 189 0.93 12.04 -10.14
N GLU A 190 1.23 12.51 -8.93
CA GLU A 190 0.26 13.20 -8.08
C GLU A 190 0.45 14.72 -8.11
N LYS A 191 -0.62 15.45 -7.74
CA LYS A 191 -0.58 16.92 -7.65
C LYS A 191 0.02 17.41 -6.34
N LEU A 192 0.03 16.58 -5.31
CA LEU A 192 0.58 16.90 -3.99
C LEU A 192 2.05 16.49 -3.93
N LYS A 193 2.76 17.00 -2.93
CA LYS A 193 4.16 16.64 -2.71
C LYS A 193 4.27 15.15 -2.43
N GLU A 194 5.16 14.50 -3.17
CA GLU A 194 5.49 13.07 -3.08
C GLU A 194 6.80 12.86 -2.33
N ILE A 195 6.96 11.68 -1.70
CA ILE A 195 8.21 11.27 -1.07
C ILE A 195 9.26 11.05 -2.15
N ASN A 196 10.44 11.67 -1.98
CA ASN A 196 11.57 11.45 -2.85
C ASN A 196 12.89 11.39 -2.05
N LEU A 197 13.26 10.21 -1.61
CA LEU A 197 14.49 9.96 -0.83
C LEU A 197 15.76 10.24 -1.65
N TYR A 198 15.68 10.22 -2.98
CA TYR A 198 16.80 10.62 -3.84
C TYR A 198 17.18 12.08 -3.62
N ARG A 199 16.21 12.97 -3.41
CA ARG A 199 16.49 14.39 -3.11
C ARG A 199 17.27 14.53 -1.82
N SER A 200 16.81 13.87 -0.75
CA SER A 200 17.50 13.89 0.54
C SER A 200 18.93 13.30 0.45
N TRP A 201 19.13 12.30 -0.41
CA TRP A 201 20.43 11.70 -0.64
C TRP A 201 21.37 12.62 -1.44
N SER A 202 20.85 13.34 -2.44
CA SER A 202 21.66 14.21 -3.33
C SER A 202 22.05 15.54 -2.68
N GLU A 203 21.40 15.94 -1.59
CA GLU A 203 21.66 17.18 -0.84
C GLU A 203 22.64 16.98 0.32
N ASN A 204 23.00 15.73 0.66
CA ASN A 204 24.00 15.35 1.65
C ASN A 204 25.37 15.15 0.99
#